data_df5699272b67abaf69a1ee5747a436d0
#
_entry.id   df5699272b67abaf69a1ee5747a436d0
#
_cell.length_a   1.000
_cell.length_b   1.000
_cell.length_c   1.000
_cell.angle_alpha   90.00
_cell.angle_beta   90.00
_cell.angle_gamma   90.00
#
_symmetry.space_group_name_H-M   'P 1'
#
loop_
_entity.id
_entity.type
_entity.pdbx_description
1 polymer ?
#
loop_
_entity_poly.entity_id
_entity_poly.type
_entity_poly.pdbx_seq_one_letter_code
_entity_poly.pdbx_strand_id
1 'polypeptide(L)'
;MRTITSKTTMRMLNPPHPGTFVATEIIKPLGLTVAAAAMVLGVSRPALSNLLNSNADLSGDMALRIEKAFGVKMDTLMRMQSSYNIARTRERQNTIRIRRYQPGEARP
;
A
#
# COMPACT_ATOMS: atom_id res chain seq x y z
N MET A 1 -11.75 25.93 6.36
CA MET A 1 -10.64 25.97 5.64
C MET A 1 -9.54 25.27 6.23
N ARG A 2 -9.14 25.58 7.35
CA ARG A 2 -8.14 24.87 7.95
C ARG A 2 -8.39 23.45 8.04
N THR A 3 -9.61 23.06 8.10
CA THR A 3 -10.03 21.70 8.19
C THR A 3 -9.50 20.85 7.06
N ILE A 4 -9.50 21.39 5.87
CA ILE A 4 -9.02 20.67 4.72
C ILE A 4 -7.54 20.35 4.84
N THR A 5 -6.77 21.32 5.30
CA THR A 5 -5.35 21.13 5.47
C THR A 5 -5.07 20.06 6.50
N SER A 6 -5.81 20.10 7.60
CA SER A 6 -5.63 19.11 8.65
C SER A 6 -5.90 17.72 8.16
N LYS A 7 -6.96 17.54 7.40
CA LYS A 7 -7.30 16.22 6.89
C LYS A 7 -6.22 15.67 5.98
N THR A 8 -5.71 16.51 5.13
CA THR A 8 -4.66 16.10 4.21
C THR A 8 -3.42 15.68 4.98
N THR A 9 -3.06 16.45 5.98
CA THR A 9 -1.90 16.16 6.80
C THR A 9 -2.07 14.82 7.51
N MET A 10 -3.24 14.58 8.06
CA MET A 10 -3.48 13.37 8.81
C MET A 10 -3.39 12.14 7.93
N ARG A 11 -3.92 12.22 6.71
CA ARG A 11 -3.84 11.09 5.80
C ARG A 11 -2.41 10.78 5.43
N MET A 12 -1.59 11.79 5.29
CA MET A 12 -0.20 11.58 4.94
C MET A 12 0.62 11.05 6.09
N LEU A 13 0.22 11.37 7.32
CA LEU A 13 0.95 10.91 8.49
C LEU A 13 0.74 9.43 8.75
N ASN A 14 -0.44 8.91 8.45
CA ASN A 14 -0.75 7.54 8.84
C ASN A 14 -1.67 6.84 7.84
N PRO A 15 -1.22 6.70 6.61
CA PRO A 15 -2.04 6.02 5.60
C PRO A 15 -2.12 4.53 5.86
N PRO A 16 -3.26 3.91 5.55
CA PRO A 16 -3.42 2.47 5.76
C PRO A 16 -2.67 1.67 4.71
N HIS A 17 -2.33 0.43 5.06
CA HIS A 17 -1.78 -0.49 4.09
C HIS A 17 -2.90 -0.92 3.13
N PRO A 18 -2.62 -1.04 1.83
CA PRO A 18 -3.67 -1.44 0.88
C PRO A 18 -4.27 -2.80 1.17
N GLY A 19 -3.51 -3.71 1.80
CA GLY A 19 -4.04 -5.01 2.18
C GLY A 19 -5.22 -4.92 3.13
N THR A 20 -5.14 -4.03 4.10
CA THR A 20 -6.24 -3.80 5.03
C THR A 20 -7.46 -3.29 4.29
N PHE A 21 -7.27 -2.37 3.37
CA PHE A 21 -8.37 -1.84 2.57
C PHE A 21 -9.04 -2.95 1.77
N VAL A 22 -8.25 -3.79 1.11
CA VAL A 22 -8.80 -4.89 0.32
C VAL A 22 -9.59 -5.85 1.20
N ALA A 23 -9.06 -6.17 2.38
CA ALA A 23 -9.73 -7.08 3.29
C ALA A 23 -11.07 -6.53 3.77
N THR A 24 -11.09 -5.27 4.22
CA THR A 24 -12.28 -4.71 4.86
C THR A 24 -13.28 -4.13 3.88
N GLU A 25 -12.82 -3.59 2.76
CA GLU A 25 -13.71 -2.90 1.83
C GLU A 25 -14.10 -3.73 0.62
N ILE A 26 -13.42 -4.82 0.34
CA ILE A 26 -13.72 -5.63 -0.83
C ILE A 26 -14.12 -7.04 -0.44
N ILE A 27 -13.25 -7.76 0.24
CA ILE A 27 -13.47 -9.18 0.50
C ILE A 27 -14.54 -9.41 1.53
N LYS A 28 -14.46 -8.73 2.65
CA LYS A 28 -15.42 -8.91 3.73
C LYS A 28 -16.84 -8.55 3.32
N PRO A 29 -17.09 -7.40 2.68
CA PRO A 29 -18.44 -7.06 2.28
C PRO A 29 -19.05 -8.07 1.30
N LEU A 30 -18.23 -8.75 0.51
CA LEU A 30 -18.70 -9.76 -0.43
C LEU A 30 -18.90 -11.13 0.22
N GLY A 31 -18.55 -11.26 1.49
CA GLY A 31 -18.71 -12.53 2.19
C GLY A 31 -17.76 -13.60 1.71
N LEU A 32 -16.65 -13.24 1.10
CA LEU A 32 -15.71 -14.20 0.58
C LEU A 32 -14.72 -14.64 1.66
N THR A 33 -14.39 -15.93 1.64
CA THR A 33 -13.27 -16.41 2.44
C THR A 33 -11.98 -16.06 1.72
N VAL A 34 -10.87 -16.11 2.43
CA VAL A 34 -9.57 -15.86 1.81
C VAL A 34 -9.32 -16.87 0.69
N ALA A 35 -9.67 -18.12 0.93
CA ALA A 35 -9.49 -19.17 -0.08
C ALA A 35 -10.31 -18.88 -1.34
N ALA A 36 -11.56 -18.48 -1.16
CA ALA A 36 -12.42 -18.17 -2.30
C ALA A 36 -11.91 -16.95 -3.06
N ALA A 37 -11.51 -15.92 -2.34
CA ALA A 37 -10.98 -14.72 -2.97
C ALA A 37 -9.68 -15.02 -3.74
N ALA A 38 -8.82 -15.87 -3.17
CA ALA A 38 -7.59 -16.27 -3.84
C ALA A 38 -7.91 -16.97 -5.17
N MET A 39 -8.92 -17.83 -5.17
CA MET A 39 -9.33 -18.49 -6.40
C MET A 39 -9.83 -17.50 -7.43
N VAL A 40 -10.63 -16.54 -7.01
CA VAL A 40 -11.13 -15.50 -7.91
C VAL A 40 -9.98 -14.73 -8.54
N LEU A 41 -8.97 -14.42 -7.73
CA LEU A 41 -7.84 -13.63 -8.19
C LEU A 41 -6.78 -14.45 -8.93
N GLY A 42 -6.89 -15.77 -8.87
CA GLY A 42 -5.92 -16.63 -9.51
C GLY A 42 -4.57 -16.61 -8.83
N VAL A 43 -4.56 -16.49 -7.51
CA VAL A 43 -3.32 -16.47 -6.72
C VAL A 43 -3.41 -17.53 -5.63
N SER A 44 -2.28 -17.82 -4.98
CA SER A 44 -2.28 -18.77 -3.89
C SER A 44 -2.90 -18.13 -2.66
N ARG A 45 -3.48 -18.97 -1.79
CA ARG A 45 -4.06 -18.50 -0.56
C ARG A 45 -3.02 -17.81 0.34
N PRO A 46 -1.81 -18.36 0.52
CA PRO A 46 -0.81 -17.68 1.32
C PRO A 46 -0.40 -16.31 0.78
N ALA A 47 -0.31 -16.19 -0.55
CA ALA A 47 0.04 -14.90 -1.15
C ALA A 47 -1.01 -13.84 -0.81
N LEU A 48 -2.29 -14.21 -0.94
CA LEU A 48 -3.35 -13.27 -0.62
C LEU A 48 -3.40 -13.00 0.88
N SER A 49 -3.28 -14.05 1.69
CA SER A 49 -3.32 -13.90 3.14
C SER A 49 -2.23 -12.95 3.65
N ASN A 50 -1.03 -13.07 3.10
CA ASN A 50 0.06 -12.18 3.48
C ASN A 50 -0.24 -10.72 3.13
N LEU A 51 -0.83 -10.49 1.98
CA LEU A 51 -1.23 -9.14 1.60
C LEU A 51 -2.28 -8.59 2.55
N LEU A 52 -3.33 -9.38 2.81
CA LEU A 52 -4.45 -8.94 3.63
C LEU A 52 -4.02 -8.65 5.07
N ASN A 53 -3.00 -9.32 5.54
CA ASN A 53 -2.47 -9.11 6.89
C ASN A 53 -1.33 -8.09 6.93
N SER A 54 -1.11 -7.39 5.84
CA SER A 54 -0.07 -6.37 5.72
C SER A 54 1.34 -6.92 5.91
N ASN A 55 1.52 -8.21 5.65
CA ASN A 55 2.84 -8.85 5.74
C ASN A 55 3.57 -8.84 4.40
N ALA A 56 2.92 -8.38 3.36
CA ALA A 56 3.52 -8.27 2.04
C ALA A 56 3.00 -7.01 1.36
N ASP A 57 3.84 -6.43 0.52
CA ASP A 57 3.45 -5.25 -0.25
C ASP A 57 2.53 -5.65 -1.38
N LEU A 58 1.72 -4.72 -1.82
CA LEU A 58 0.88 -4.90 -2.98
C LEU A 58 1.71 -4.71 -4.24
N SER A 59 1.79 -5.76 -5.06
CA SER A 59 2.50 -5.67 -6.34
C SER A 59 1.57 -5.15 -7.42
N GLY A 60 2.17 -4.69 -8.52
CA GLY A 60 1.37 -4.25 -9.66
C GLY A 60 0.52 -5.38 -10.22
N ASP A 61 1.08 -6.59 -10.26
CA ASP A 61 0.35 -7.76 -10.75
C ASP A 61 -0.88 -8.02 -9.91
N MET A 62 -0.74 -8.03 -8.59
CA MET A 62 -1.87 -8.26 -7.70
C MET A 62 -2.89 -7.14 -7.82
N ALA A 63 -2.43 -5.89 -7.93
CA ALA A 63 -3.33 -4.74 -8.05
C ALA A 63 -4.17 -4.86 -9.32
N LEU A 64 -3.56 -5.29 -10.41
CA LEU A 64 -4.30 -5.46 -11.66
C LEU A 64 -5.31 -6.60 -11.56
N ARG A 65 -4.95 -7.68 -10.89
CA ARG A 65 -5.88 -8.79 -10.68
C ARG A 65 -7.09 -8.33 -9.89
N ILE A 66 -6.86 -7.53 -8.85
CA ILE A 66 -7.94 -6.98 -8.04
C ILE A 66 -8.83 -6.06 -8.88
N GLU A 67 -8.22 -5.24 -9.72
CA GLU A 67 -9.00 -4.36 -10.60
C GLU A 67 -9.88 -5.18 -11.53
N LYS A 68 -9.33 -6.22 -12.15
CA LYS A 68 -10.10 -7.03 -13.09
C LYS A 68 -11.21 -7.80 -12.40
N ALA A 69 -10.98 -8.29 -11.21
CA ALA A 69 -11.97 -9.11 -10.52
C ALA A 69 -13.01 -8.29 -9.79
N PHE A 70 -12.62 -7.19 -9.18
CA PHE A 70 -13.51 -6.45 -8.28
C PHE A 70 -13.77 -5.01 -8.69
N GLY A 71 -13.12 -4.54 -9.74
CA GLY A 71 -13.41 -3.22 -10.27
C GLY A 71 -12.76 -2.05 -9.56
N VAL A 72 -11.88 -2.32 -8.60
CA VAL A 72 -11.17 -1.25 -7.91
C VAL A 72 -9.90 -0.96 -8.70
N LYS A 73 -9.72 0.29 -9.09
CA LYS A 73 -8.62 0.65 -9.96
C LYS A 73 -7.26 0.40 -9.34
N MET A 74 -6.36 -0.20 -10.12
CA MET A 74 -5.02 -0.48 -9.63
C MET A 74 -4.29 0.81 -9.29
N ASP A 75 -4.59 1.89 -9.99
CA ASP A 75 -3.97 3.19 -9.68
C ASP A 75 -4.20 3.59 -8.25
N THR A 76 -5.45 3.47 -7.79
CA THR A 76 -5.82 3.80 -6.43
C THR A 76 -5.08 2.90 -5.43
N LEU A 77 -5.09 1.59 -5.72
CA LEU A 77 -4.45 0.63 -4.83
C LEU A 77 -2.94 0.86 -4.73
N MET A 78 -2.30 1.15 -5.85
CA MET A 78 -0.86 1.38 -5.86
C MET A 78 -0.48 2.70 -5.18
N ARG A 79 -1.35 3.70 -5.28
CA ARG A 79 -1.11 4.95 -4.54
C ARG A 79 -1.17 4.71 -3.04
N MET A 80 -2.07 3.84 -2.59
CA MET A 80 -2.15 3.49 -1.19
C MET A 80 -0.86 2.82 -0.72
N GLN A 81 -0.32 1.90 -1.54
CA GLN A 81 0.93 1.24 -1.20
C GLN A 81 2.06 2.25 -1.13
N SER A 82 2.12 3.16 -2.10
CA SER A 82 3.17 4.18 -2.13
C SER A 82 3.10 5.09 -0.92
N SER A 83 1.90 5.55 -0.58
CA SER A 83 1.71 6.44 0.57
C SER A 83 2.11 5.74 1.87
N TYR A 84 1.75 4.46 1.98
CA TYR A 84 2.12 3.68 3.14
C TYR A 84 3.64 3.55 3.25
N ASN A 85 4.29 3.24 2.14
CA ASN A 85 5.75 3.07 2.12
C ASN A 85 6.46 4.37 2.48
N ILE A 86 5.97 5.48 1.96
CA ILE A 86 6.56 6.79 2.26
C ILE A 86 6.46 7.08 3.75
N ALA A 87 5.27 6.88 4.33
CA ALA A 87 5.06 7.17 5.73
C ALA A 87 5.96 6.30 6.62
N ARG A 88 6.05 5.00 6.30
CA ARG A 88 6.88 4.10 7.10
C ARG A 88 8.36 4.46 6.99
N THR A 89 8.80 4.82 5.80
CA THR A 89 10.19 5.19 5.60
C THR A 89 10.49 6.50 6.31
N ARG A 90 9.57 7.45 6.28
CA ARG A 90 9.76 8.72 6.98
C ARG A 90 9.91 8.54 8.49
N GLU A 91 9.24 7.52 9.05
CA GLU A 91 9.34 7.24 10.48
C GLU A 91 10.78 6.95 10.90
N ARG A 92 11.57 6.39 10.00
CA ARG A 92 12.95 6.05 10.30
C ARG A 92 13.95 6.85 9.48
N GLN A 93 13.54 8.04 9.04
CA GLN A 93 14.40 8.84 8.17
C GLN A 93 15.71 9.23 8.85
N ASN A 94 15.71 9.35 10.17
CA ASN A 94 16.93 9.73 10.88
C ASN A 94 17.96 8.59 10.97
N THR A 95 17.56 7.38 10.60
CA THR A 95 18.50 6.26 10.59
C THR A 95 19.30 6.23 9.27
N ILE A 96 18.83 6.96 8.27
CA ILE A 96 19.50 7.03 6.99
C ILE A 96 20.32 8.31 6.97
N ARG A 97 21.61 8.15 7.18
CA ARG A 97 22.50 9.30 7.39
C ARG A 97 23.25 9.65 6.12
N ILE A 98 22.57 10.35 5.25
CA ILE A 98 23.13 10.79 3.99
C ILE A 98 23.15 12.31 3.98
N ARG A 99 24.30 12.86 3.75
CA ARG A 99 24.49 14.29 3.66
C ARG A 99 24.21 14.73 2.22
N ARG A 100 23.67 15.91 2.09
CA ARG A 100 23.40 16.42 0.75
C ARG A 100 24.72 16.54 -0.03
N TYR A 101 24.72 16.04 -1.24
CA TYR A 101 25.87 16.12 -2.12
C TYR A 101 26.12 17.57 -2.50
N GLN A 102 27.40 17.95 -2.52
CA GLN A 102 27.79 19.26 -3.00
C GLN A 102 28.74 19.08 -4.19
N PRO A 103 28.49 19.80 -5.28
CA PRO A 103 29.33 19.68 -6.48
C PRO A 103 30.80 19.86 -6.17
N GLY A 104 31.62 18.93 -6.69
CA GLY A 104 33.05 18.98 -6.49
C GLY A 104 33.55 18.31 -5.24
N GLU A 105 32.64 17.84 -4.41
CA GLU A 105 32.98 17.25 -3.12
C GLU A 105 33.27 15.76 -3.20
N ALA A 106 32.43 15.01 -3.89
CA ALA A 106 32.60 13.58 -4.01
C ALA A 106 33.59 13.23 -5.09
N ARG A 107 34.49 12.30 -4.79
CA ARG A 107 35.48 11.89 -5.75
C ARG A 107 35.65 10.41 -5.75
N PRO A 108 35.98 9.81 -6.90
CA PRO A 108 36.20 8.37 -6.96
C PRO A 108 37.39 7.96 -6.13
#